data_7edef2748a9e35ee6d13e5a46a92303e
#
_entry.id   7edef2748a9e35ee6d13e5a46a92303e
#
_cell.length_a   1.000
_cell.length_b   1.000
_cell.length_c   1.000
_cell.angle_alpha   90.00
_cell.angle_beta   90.00
_cell.angle_gamma   90.00
#
_symmetry.space_group_name_H-M   'P 1'
#
loop_
_entity.id
_entity.type
_entity.pdbx_description
1 polymer ?
#
loop_
_entity_poly.entity_id
_entity_poly.type
_entity_poly.pdbx_seq_one_letter_code
_entity_poly.pdbx_strand_id
1 'polypeptide(L)'
;MTEKLAGSEEYYSAIKELEIPTVIFGRVTAQMEVTSEPPFSGDAGEPLGKEAVHKAENAEGYTVVADTRGTLGWREGKADGRPLLILLSERVGQNYLRYLESKGISYIATGKERIDLARAAEILYSGFGVQRLGVEGGGTVNAGFLAAGLLDEISIILAPGIDARCGMRASFDGLPPGSEPVRLKLLSAKSFDDGALWLRYSL
;
A
#
# COMPACT_ATOMS: atom_id res chain seq x y z
N MET A 1 25.73 15.72 6.13
CA MET A 1 25.30 14.36 6.57
C MET A 1 24.01 14.56 7.34
N THR A 2 22.89 14.17 6.77
CA THR A 2 21.62 14.08 7.52
C THR A 2 21.77 12.89 8.47
N GLU A 3 21.91 13.14 9.77
CA GLU A 3 21.77 12.08 10.78
C GLU A 3 20.43 11.38 10.51
N LYS A 4 20.47 10.07 10.36
CA LYS A 4 19.23 9.27 10.33
C LYS A 4 18.58 9.46 11.69
N LEU A 5 17.35 9.95 11.71
CA LEU A 5 16.55 9.97 12.93
C LEU A 5 16.46 8.55 13.48
N ALA A 6 16.58 8.43 14.81
CA ALA A 6 16.28 7.21 15.54
C ALA A 6 14.88 6.68 15.14
N GLY A 7 14.68 5.37 15.23
CA GLY A 7 13.41 4.73 14.88
C GLY A 7 13.35 4.10 13.49
N SER A 8 14.35 4.32 12.61
CA SER A 8 14.35 3.68 11.28
C SER A 8 14.65 2.18 11.35
N GLU A 9 15.57 1.76 12.20
CA GLU A 9 15.89 0.34 12.41
C GLU A 9 14.76 -0.37 13.15
N GLU A 10 14.15 0.31 14.12
CA GLU A 10 13.00 -0.14 14.89
C GLU A 10 11.77 -0.35 14.00
N TYR A 11 11.57 0.51 12.97
CA TYR A 11 10.51 0.35 11.98
C TYR A 11 10.65 -0.99 11.23
N TYR A 12 11.83 -1.28 10.68
CA TYR A 12 12.05 -2.54 9.98
C TYR A 12 12.00 -3.75 10.91
N SER A 13 12.46 -3.61 12.15
CA SER A 13 12.35 -4.65 13.18
C SER A 13 10.89 -4.93 13.53
N ALA A 14 10.06 -3.90 13.67
CA ALA A 14 8.63 -4.04 13.95
C ALA A 14 7.89 -4.73 12.79
N ILE A 15 8.16 -4.35 11.54
CA ILE A 15 7.59 -5.01 10.36
C ILE A 15 7.94 -6.50 10.35
N LYS A 16 9.20 -6.83 10.64
CA LYS A 16 9.66 -8.22 10.70
C LYS A 16 8.99 -9.00 11.84
N GLU A 17 8.84 -8.38 13.03
CA GLU A 17 8.18 -8.99 14.20
C GLU A 17 6.69 -9.25 13.91
N LEU A 18 6.04 -8.40 13.08
CA LEU A 18 4.65 -8.58 12.69
C LEU A 18 4.44 -9.72 11.69
N GLU A 19 5.50 -10.22 11.04
CA GLU A 19 5.48 -11.35 10.09
C GLU A 19 4.36 -11.23 9.04
N ILE A 20 4.23 -10.05 8.43
CA ILE A 20 3.20 -9.79 7.42
C ILE A 20 3.75 -10.13 6.02
N PRO A 21 3.24 -11.20 5.36
CA PRO A 21 3.80 -11.65 4.10
C PRO A 21 3.39 -10.76 2.91
N THR A 22 2.24 -10.10 2.99
CA THR A 22 1.72 -9.23 1.92
C THR A 22 1.62 -7.79 2.40
N VAL A 23 2.21 -6.87 1.66
CA VAL A 23 2.19 -5.43 1.97
C VAL A 23 1.60 -4.62 0.81
N ILE A 24 0.96 -3.50 1.13
CA ILE A 24 0.42 -2.58 0.11
C ILE A 24 0.95 -1.17 0.27
N PHE A 25 1.37 -0.60 -0.86
CA PHE A 25 1.82 0.78 -1.01
C PHE A 25 0.90 1.56 -1.93
N GLY A 26 0.81 2.86 -1.71
CA GLY A 26 0.23 3.77 -2.70
C GLY A 26 1.20 4.06 -3.84
N ARG A 27 0.66 4.50 -4.97
CA ARG A 27 1.41 4.83 -6.19
C ARG A 27 2.64 5.72 -5.95
N VAL A 28 2.52 6.76 -5.12
CA VAL A 28 3.63 7.69 -4.88
C VAL A 28 4.75 7.03 -4.10
N THR A 29 4.44 6.27 -3.06
CA THR A 29 5.42 5.50 -2.30
C THR A 29 6.07 4.44 -3.19
N ALA A 30 5.27 3.73 -3.99
CA ALA A 30 5.79 2.72 -4.91
C ALA A 30 6.76 3.31 -5.97
N GLN A 31 6.50 4.52 -6.47
CA GLN A 31 7.42 5.20 -7.40
C GLN A 31 8.76 5.57 -6.73
N MET A 32 8.77 5.77 -5.42
CA MET A 32 9.97 6.16 -4.68
C MET A 32 10.76 4.95 -4.16
N GLU A 33 10.09 3.87 -3.80
CA GLU A 33 10.66 2.78 -3.00
C GLU A 33 10.56 1.40 -3.66
N VAL A 34 9.60 1.19 -4.58
CA VAL A 34 9.33 -0.13 -5.18
C VAL A 34 9.80 -0.20 -6.63
N THR A 35 9.64 0.87 -7.41
CA THR A 35 10.09 0.92 -8.81
C THR A 35 10.94 2.14 -9.08
N SER A 36 12.09 1.92 -9.75
CA SER A 36 12.95 2.98 -10.28
C SER A 36 12.64 3.31 -11.75
N GLU A 37 11.70 2.60 -12.36
CA GLU A 37 11.36 2.80 -13.77
C GLU A 37 10.59 4.11 -13.96
N PRO A 38 10.76 4.78 -15.10
CA PRO A 38 9.94 5.93 -15.45
C PRO A 38 8.46 5.53 -15.54
N PRO A 39 7.52 6.47 -15.37
CA PRO A 39 6.10 6.20 -15.57
C PRO A 39 5.83 5.52 -16.92
N PHE A 40 4.80 4.70 -16.98
CA PHE A 40 4.35 4.09 -18.22
C PHE A 40 4.03 5.17 -19.28
N SER A 41 4.73 5.13 -20.40
CA SER A 41 4.66 6.13 -21.48
C SER A 41 3.95 5.61 -22.73
N GLY A 42 3.49 4.35 -22.73
CA GLY A 42 2.73 3.78 -23.83
C GLY A 42 1.31 4.34 -23.92
N ASP A 43 0.67 4.15 -25.05
CA ASP A 43 -0.77 4.37 -25.17
C ASP A 43 -1.50 3.37 -24.25
N ALA A 44 -2.26 3.89 -23.29
CA ALA A 44 -2.97 3.05 -22.33
C ALA A 44 -4.14 2.27 -23.00
N GLY A 45 -4.61 2.70 -24.15
CA GLY A 45 -5.75 2.14 -24.84
C GLY A 45 -7.11 2.51 -24.23
N GLU A 46 -8.16 1.92 -24.74
CA GLU A 46 -9.51 2.13 -24.23
C GLU A 46 -9.65 1.64 -22.79
N PRO A 47 -10.48 2.31 -21.95
CA PRO A 47 -10.77 1.85 -20.61
C PRO A 47 -11.30 0.42 -20.58
N LEU A 48 -10.94 -0.33 -19.55
CA LEU A 48 -11.41 -1.71 -19.37
C LEU A 48 -12.93 -1.78 -19.19
N GLY A 49 -13.51 -0.90 -18.36
CA GLY A 49 -14.94 -0.73 -18.16
C GLY A 49 -15.64 -1.85 -17.38
N LYS A 50 -14.91 -2.77 -16.78
CA LYS A 50 -15.42 -3.89 -15.98
C LYS A 50 -14.39 -4.40 -15.00
N GLU A 51 -14.86 -5.17 -13.99
CA GLU A 51 -13.96 -5.91 -13.09
C GLU A 51 -13.12 -6.92 -13.88
N ALA A 52 -11.83 -7.00 -13.54
CA ALA A 52 -10.93 -8.04 -14.07
C ALA A 52 -9.86 -8.43 -13.05
N VAL A 53 -9.45 -9.67 -13.11
CA VAL A 53 -8.41 -10.24 -12.27
C VAL A 53 -7.47 -11.07 -13.14
N HIS A 54 -6.17 -10.83 -12.97
CA HIS A 54 -5.13 -11.66 -13.56
C HIS A 54 -4.14 -12.08 -12.47
N LYS A 55 -3.87 -13.36 -12.37
CA LYS A 55 -2.92 -13.93 -11.43
C LYS A 55 -1.76 -14.57 -12.18
N ALA A 56 -0.61 -13.92 -12.17
CA ALA A 56 0.58 -14.38 -12.88
C ALA A 56 1.26 -15.55 -12.17
N GLU A 57 1.35 -15.52 -10.83
CA GLU A 57 1.90 -16.64 -10.06
C GLU A 57 1.22 -16.77 -8.68
N ASN A 58 1.36 -17.96 -8.06
CA ASN A 58 0.96 -18.19 -6.67
C ASN A 58 2.16 -17.94 -5.76
N ALA A 59 1.92 -17.25 -4.64
CA ALA A 59 2.94 -16.99 -3.63
C ALA A 59 2.33 -16.93 -2.22
N GLU A 60 3.16 -17.06 -1.20
CA GLU A 60 2.76 -16.89 0.19
C GLU A 60 2.54 -15.42 0.55
N GLY A 61 3.15 -14.50 -0.20
CA GLY A 61 3.01 -13.06 -0.02
C GLY A 61 3.26 -12.27 -1.30
N TYR A 62 2.73 -11.06 -1.34
CA TYR A 62 2.79 -10.17 -2.50
C TYR A 62 3.24 -8.76 -2.10
N THR A 63 3.92 -8.06 -3.00
CA THR A 63 4.05 -6.61 -2.95
C THR A 63 2.91 -6.00 -3.76
N VAL A 64 1.92 -5.45 -3.06
CA VAL A 64 0.72 -4.87 -3.67
C VAL A 64 0.92 -3.37 -3.87
N VAL A 65 0.49 -2.83 -5.00
CA VAL A 65 0.56 -1.39 -5.27
C VAL A 65 -0.80 -0.87 -5.75
N ALA A 66 -1.31 0.14 -5.05
CA ALA A 66 -2.52 0.85 -5.47
C ALA A 66 -2.17 1.94 -6.50
N ASP A 67 -2.33 1.63 -7.77
CA ASP A 67 -2.14 2.54 -8.91
C ASP A 67 -3.43 2.68 -9.73
N THR A 68 -4.40 3.39 -9.20
CA THR A 68 -5.80 3.49 -9.70
C THR A 68 -5.93 3.56 -11.22
N ARG A 69 -5.02 4.23 -11.92
CA ARG A 69 -5.11 4.47 -13.37
C ARG A 69 -4.10 3.69 -14.21
N GLY A 70 -3.18 2.96 -13.58
CA GLY A 70 -2.12 2.25 -14.29
C GLY A 70 -1.10 3.22 -14.92
N THR A 71 -0.32 3.88 -14.09
CA THR A 71 0.64 4.92 -14.52
C THR A 71 2.08 4.56 -14.25
N LEU A 72 2.33 3.56 -13.41
CA LEU A 72 3.69 3.17 -13.05
C LEU A 72 4.35 2.29 -14.12
N GLY A 73 5.63 2.51 -14.32
CA GLY A 73 6.48 1.62 -15.12
C GLY A 73 7.07 0.51 -14.24
N TRP A 74 7.31 -0.66 -14.84
CA TRP A 74 7.82 -1.84 -14.15
C TRP A 74 8.94 -2.50 -14.97
N ARG A 75 10.03 -2.88 -14.32
CA ARG A 75 11.11 -3.65 -14.96
C ARG A 75 10.73 -5.12 -15.08
N GLU A 76 10.23 -5.69 -14.00
CA GLU A 76 9.94 -7.11 -13.84
C GLU A 76 8.76 -7.35 -12.91
N GLY A 77 8.31 -8.59 -12.80
CA GLY A 77 7.14 -8.98 -12.02
C GLY A 77 7.36 -9.12 -10.51
N LYS A 78 8.52 -8.73 -9.98
CA LYS A 78 8.85 -8.88 -8.54
C LYS A 78 9.46 -7.62 -7.96
N ALA A 79 9.23 -7.42 -6.66
CA ALA A 79 9.90 -6.41 -5.84
C ALA A 79 10.24 -7.04 -4.47
N ASP A 80 11.47 -6.86 -4.00
CA ASP A 80 11.98 -7.43 -2.74
C ASP A 80 11.72 -8.94 -2.60
N GLY A 81 11.86 -9.67 -3.73
CA GLY A 81 11.66 -11.11 -3.80
C GLY A 81 10.20 -11.57 -3.81
N ARG A 82 9.22 -10.67 -3.70
CA ARG A 82 7.78 -10.96 -3.74
C ARG A 82 7.19 -10.63 -5.11
N PRO A 83 6.23 -11.42 -5.63
CA PRO A 83 5.48 -11.05 -6.82
C PRO A 83 4.74 -9.74 -6.66
N LEU A 84 4.75 -8.93 -7.72
CA LEU A 84 3.97 -7.71 -7.81
C LEU A 84 2.49 -8.01 -8.09
N LEU A 85 1.61 -7.25 -7.43
CA LEU A 85 0.18 -7.25 -7.65
C LEU A 85 -0.34 -5.80 -7.68
N ILE A 86 -0.94 -5.38 -8.77
CA ILE A 86 -1.37 -4.00 -8.94
C ILE A 86 -2.89 -3.90 -8.75
N LEU A 87 -3.33 -3.04 -7.82
CA LEU A 87 -4.74 -2.69 -7.68
C LEU A 87 -5.05 -1.49 -8.57
N LEU A 88 -6.09 -1.63 -9.37
CA LEU A 88 -6.50 -0.70 -10.42
C LEU A 88 -8.00 -0.41 -10.32
N SER A 89 -8.46 0.68 -10.92
CA SER A 89 -9.88 0.87 -11.20
C SER A 89 -10.24 0.33 -12.60
N GLU A 90 -11.53 0.19 -12.88
CA GLU A 90 -12.04 -0.21 -14.20
C GLU A 90 -11.74 0.83 -15.31
N ARG A 91 -11.23 2.01 -14.94
CA ARG A 91 -10.74 3.04 -15.89
C ARG A 91 -9.35 2.76 -16.42
N VAL A 92 -8.66 1.73 -15.93
CA VAL A 92 -7.35 1.36 -16.46
C VAL A 92 -7.46 1.04 -17.96
N GLY A 93 -6.49 1.48 -18.74
CA GLY A 93 -6.43 1.18 -20.16
C GLY A 93 -6.05 -0.28 -20.42
N GLN A 94 -6.69 -0.89 -21.40
CA GLN A 94 -6.47 -2.30 -21.74
C GLN A 94 -5.03 -2.61 -22.17
N ASN A 95 -4.34 -1.66 -22.79
CA ASN A 95 -2.92 -1.84 -23.18
C ASN A 95 -2.00 -1.85 -21.97
N TYR A 96 -2.34 -1.10 -20.90
CA TYR A 96 -1.59 -1.18 -19.63
C TYR A 96 -1.73 -2.56 -19.01
N LEU A 97 -2.90 -3.18 -19.05
CA LEU A 97 -3.08 -4.55 -18.55
C LEU A 97 -2.22 -5.55 -19.33
N ARG A 98 -2.19 -5.46 -20.67
CA ARG A 98 -1.29 -6.29 -21.49
C ARG A 98 0.18 -6.05 -21.15
N TYR A 99 0.55 -4.80 -20.86
CA TYR A 99 1.90 -4.47 -20.38
C TYR A 99 2.21 -5.17 -19.06
N LEU A 100 1.30 -5.15 -18.07
CA LEU A 100 1.49 -5.88 -16.81
C LEU A 100 1.63 -7.38 -17.04
N GLU A 101 0.77 -7.97 -17.87
CA GLU A 101 0.83 -9.39 -18.24
C GLU A 101 2.18 -9.76 -18.89
N SER A 102 2.69 -8.91 -19.79
CA SER A 102 3.99 -9.11 -20.43
C SER A 102 5.18 -9.09 -19.46
N LYS A 103 4.99 -8.47 -18.28
CA LYS A 103 5.98 -8.41 -17.19
C LYS A 103 5.78 -9.51 -16.13
N GLY A 104 4.78 -10.37 -16.29
CA GLY A 104 4.42 -11.37 -15.28
C GLY A 104 3.88 -10.75 -13.99
N ILE A 105 3.15 -9.63 -14.10
CA ILE A 105 2.59 -8.89 -12.97
C ILE A 105 1.11 -9.21 -12.83
N SER A 106 0.71 -9.59 -11.61
CA SER A 106 -0.70 -9.79 -11.26
C SER A 106 -1.45 -8.46 -11.15
N TYR A 107 -2.75 -8.46 -11.42
CA TYR A 107 -3.57 -7.29 -11.16
C TYR A 107 -5.00 -7.63 -10.73
N ILE A 108 -5.61 -6.69 -10.03
CA ILE A 108 -7.04 -6.65 -9.67
C ILE A 108 -7.56 -5.28 -10.08
N ALA A 109 -8.50 -5.23 -11.03
CA ALA A 109 -9.20 -4.03 -11.44
C ALA A 109 -10.63 -4.07 -10.91
N THR A 110 -10.95 -3.17 -9.97
CA THR A 110 -12.28 -3.07 -9.32
C THR A 110 -12.69 -1.63 -9.14
N GLY A 111 -14.00 -1.38 -9.16
CA GLY A 111 -14.56 -0.05 -8.97
C GLY A 111 -14.43 0.87 -10.19
N LYS A 112 -15.52 1.55 -10.51
CA LYS A 112 -15.64 2.32 -11.76
C LYS A 112 -14.63 3.46 -11.91
N GLU A 113 -14.53 4.34 -10.92
CA GLU A 113 -13.70 5.55 -10.96
C GLU A 113 -12.45 5.44 -10.08
N ARG A 114 -12.57 4.71 -8.99
CA ARG A 114 -11.53 4.46 -7.99
C ARG A 114 -11.52 2.98 -7.65
N ILE A 115 -10.43 2.49 -7.13
CA ILE A 115 -10.33 1.13 -6.62
C ILE A 115 -11.41 0.93 -5.54
N ASP A 116 -12.23 -0.10 -5.71
CA ASP A 116 -13.09 -0.60 -4.65
C ASP A 116 -12.23 -1.46 -3.71
N LEU A 117 -11.80 -0.86 -2.59
CA LEU A 117 -10.89 -1.51 -1.66
C LEU A 117 -11.53 -2.71 -0.96
N ALA A 118 -12.84 -2.66 -0.68
CA ALA A 118 -13.54 -3.78 -0.06
C ALA A 118 -13.58 -4.98 -1.01
N ARG A 119 -13.96 -4.74 -2.27
CA ARG A 119 -13.94 -5.77 -3.30
C ARG A 119 -12.54 -6.30 -3.59
N ALA A 120 -11.55 -5.41 -3.63
CA ALA A 120 -10.14 -5.82 -3.80
C ALA A 120 -9.66 -6.71 -2.65
N ALA A 121 -10.03 -6.40 -1.40
CA ALA A 121 -9.70 -7.22 -0.23
C ALA A 121 -10.34 -8.61 -0.29
N GLU A 122 -11.60 -8.71 -0.72
CA GLU A 122 -12.27 -10.00 -0.96
C GLU A 122 -11.53 -10.86 -1.98
N ILE A 123 -11.09 -10.24 -3.09
CA ILE A 123 -10.35 -10.94 -4.16
C ILE A 123 -8.96 -11.32 -3.68
N LEU A 124 -8.25 -10.46 -2.94
CA LEU A 124 -6.97 -10.78 -2.32
C LEU A 124 -7.09 -12.01 -1.40
N TYR A 125 -8.12 -12.05 -0.57
CA TYR A 125 -8.38 -13.19 0.31
C TYR A 125 -8.72 -14.47 -0.48
N SER A 126 -9.75 -14.42 -1.31
CA SER A 126 -10.31 -15.62 -1.97
C SER A 126 -9.49 -16.08 -3.18
N GLY A 127 -8.93 -15.14 -3.96
CA GLY A 127 -8.20 -15.42 -5.20
C GLY A 127 -6.70 -15.57 -5.00
N PHE A 128 -6.11 -14.81 -4.06
CA PHE A 128 -4.65 -14.79 -3.85
C PHE A 128 -4.22 -15.43 -2.52
N GLY A 129 -5.17 -15.81 -1.64
CA GLY A 129 -4.88 -16.45 -0.36
C GLY A 129 -4.30 -15.49 0.69
N VAL A 130 -4.43 -14.18 0.50
CA VAL A 130 -3.93 -13.16 1.43
C VAL A 130 -4.80 -13.13 2.68
N GLN A 131 -4.27 -13.57 3.81
CA GLN A 131 -4.97 -13.58 5.10
C GLN A 131 -4.60 -12.37 5.97
N ARG A 132 -3.41 -11.80 5.76
CA ARG A 132 -2.92 -10.62 6.48
C ARG A 132 -2.31 -9.65 5.47
N LEU A 133 -2.72 -8.38 5.54
CA LEU A 133 -2.26 -7.31 4.67
C LEU A 133 -1.67 -6.17 5.50
N GLY A 134 -0.40 -5.87 5.32
CA GLY A 134 0.24 -4.67 5.88
C GLY A 134 -0.03 -3.46 4.98
N VAL A 135 -0.76 -2.47 5.50
CA VAL A 135 -1.00 -1.22 4.77
C VAL A 135 0.10 -0.23 5.13
N GLU A 136 1.14 -0.14 4.30
CA GLU A 136 2.35 0.64 4.58
C GLU A 136 2.34 2.07 4.01
N GLY A 137 1.19 2.50 3.52
CA GLY A 137 0.97 3.90 3.23
C GLY A 137 1.15 4.29 1.75
N GLY A 138 1.30 5.60 1.31
CA GLY A 138 1.17 6.80 2.18
C GLY A 138 -0.20 7.10 2.71
N GLY A 139 -0.32 8.27 3.35
CA GLY A 139 -1.48 8.67 4.11
C GLY A 139 -2.84 8.53 3.42
N THR A 140 -2.91 8.76 2.12
CA THR A 140 -4.15 8.60 1.33
C THR A 140 -4.60 7.13 1.25
N VAL A 141 -3.66 6.19 1.12
CA VAL A 141 -3.98 4.75 1.12
C VAL A 141 -4.44 4.34 2.51
N ASN A 142 -3.71 4.72 3.56
CA ASN A 142 -4.09 4.43 4.93
C ASN A 142 -5.49 4.97 5.27
N ALA A 143 -5.78 6.22 4.89
CA ALA A 143 -7.10 6.83 5.08
C ALA A 143 -8.19 6.12 4.26
N GLY A 144 -7.88 5.66 3.05
CA GLY A 144 -8.81 4.87 2.22
C GLY A 144 -9.20 3.55 2.88
N PHE A 145 -8.25 2.81 3.41
CA PHE A 145 -8.51 1.57 4.15
C PHE A 145 -9.27 1.83 5.46
N LEU A 146 -8.92 2.91 6.17
CA LEU A 146 -9.66 3.34 7.37
C LEU A 146 -11.12 3.65 7.05
N ALA A 147 -11.37 4.46 6.01
CA ALA A 147 -12.72 4.83 5.59
C ALA A 147 -13.55 3.63 5.10
N ALA A 148 -12.91 2.62 4.53
CA ALA A 148 -13.55 1.39 4.10
C ALA A 148 -13.81 0.39 5.26
N GLY A 149 -13.38 0.70 6.49
CA GLY A 149 -13.50 -0.20 7.64
C GLY A 149 -12.66 -1.48 7.52
N LEU A 150 -11.52 -1.40 6.84
CA LEU A 150 -10.65 -2.54 6.52
C LEU A 150 -9.38 -2.58 7.37
N LEU A 151 -9.29 -1.76 8.41
CA LEU A 151 -8.18 -1.79 9.37
C LEU A 151 -8.62 -2.41 10.67
N ASP A 152 -7.89 -3.42 11.13
CA ASP A 152 -8.08 -4.07 12.42
C ASP A 152 -7.12 -3.49 13.47
N GLU A 153 -5.91 -3.12 13.03
CA GLU A 153 -4.83 -2.66 13.90
C GLU A 153 -4.02 -1.54 13.24
N ILE A 154 -3.56 -0.60 14.05
CA ILE A 154 -2.60 0.43 13.68
C ILE A 154 -1.31 0.21 14.48
N SER A 155 -0.18 0.15 13.77
CA SER A 155 1.17 0.01 14.30
C SER A 155 1.98 1.25 13.92
N ILE A 156 2.49 1.98 14.92
CA ILE A 156 3.18 3.25 14.73
C ILE A 156 4.53 3.23 15.44
N ILE A 157 5.59 3.54 14.71
CA ILE A 157 6.87 3.91 15.31
C ILE A 157 6.92 5.44 15.40
N LEU A 158 6.97 5.95 16.62
CA LEU A 158 7.14 7.36 16.90
C LEU A 158 8.62 7.63 17.16
N ALA A 159 9.30 8.24 16.20
CA ALA A 159 10.70 8.65 16.35
C ALA A 159 10.82 9.85 17.31
N PRO A 160 11.90 9.93 18.12
CA PRO A 160 12.14 11.04 19.05
C PRO A 160 12.68 12.28 18.31
N GLY A 161 11.87 12.86 17.41
CA GLY A 161 12.25 14.01 16.61
C GLY A 161 11.07 14.89 16.25
N ILE A 162 11.33 16.17 16.00
CA ILE A 162 10.32 17.14 15.57
C ILE A 162 10.67 17.62 14.18
N ASP A 163 9.77 17.38 13.22
CA ASP A 163 9.84 17.97 11.89
C ASP A 163 8.93 19.20 11.83
N ALA A 164 9.51 20.39 11.98
CA ALA A 164 8.76 21.63 11.96
C ALA A 164 8.49 22.17 10.53
N ARG A 165 8.72 21.37 9.48
CA ARG A 165 8.50 21.80 8.09
C ARG A 165 7.01 21.87 7.78
N CYS A 166 6.61 22.92 7.06
CA CYS A 166 5.25 23.10 6.59
C CYS A 166 4.91 22.12 5.43
N GLY A 167 3.68 21.63 5.35
CA GLY A 167 3.20 20.81 4.22
C GLY A 167 3.68 19.37 4.19
N MET A 168 4.22 18.86 5.29
CA MET A 168 4.58 17.45 5.40
C MET A 168 3.32 16.57 5.45
N ARG A 169 3.44 15.36 4.90
CA ARG A 169 2.33 14.40 4.81
C ARG A 169 2.04 13.79 6.18
N ALA A 170 0.75 13.58 6.47
CA ALA A 170 0.31 12.83 7.63
C ALA A 170 0.27 11.32 7.35
N SER A 171 0.33 10.51 8.41
CA SER A 171 0.17 9.04 8.31
C SER A 171 -1.21 8.62 7.81
N PHE A 172 -2.23 9.45 8.04
CA PHE A 172 -3.59 9.34 7.51
C PHE A 172 -3.99 10.69 6.95
N ASP A 173 -4.35 10.76 5.66
CA ASP A 173 -4.65 12.01 4.97
C ASP A 173 -5.66 11.80 3.84
N GLY A 174 -6.48 12.84 3.58
CA GLY A 174 -7.39 12.88 2.44
C GLY A 174 -8.84 12.49 2.74
N LEU A 175 -9.22 12.30 4.01
CA LEU A 175 -10.64 12.22 4.37
C LEU A 175 -11.30 13.59 4.26
N PRO A 176 -12.61 13.65 3.94
CA PRO A 176 -13.33 14.91 3.85
C PRO A 176 -13.29 15.70 5.18
N PRO A 177 -13.26 17.05 5.12
CA PRO A 177 -13.47 17.87 6.32
C PRO A 177 -14.80 17.50 6.98
N GLY A 178 -14.78 17.30 8.29
CA GLY A 178 -15.96 16.89 9.05
C GLY A 178 -16.13 15.40 9.24
N SER A 179 -15.21 14.57 8.73
CA SER A 179 -15.15 13.15 9.10
C SER A 179 -14.92 13.01 10.61
N GLU A 180 -15.67 12.13 11.26
CA GLU A 180 -15.50 11.88 12.69
C GLU A 180 -14.19 11.16 12.99
N PRO A 181 -13.48 11.52 14.08
CA PRO A 181 -12.30 10.78 14.52
C PRO A 181 -12.66 9.35 14.93
N VAL A 182 -11.83 8.41 14.51
CA VAL A 182 -11.95 7.00 14.92
C VAL A 182 -11.29 6.81 16.29
N ARG A 183 -11.98 6.18 17.23
CA ARG A 183 -11.44 5.85 18.54
C ARG A 183 -10.57 4.60 18.43
N LEU A 184 -9.41 4.67 19.07
CA LEU A 184 -8.45 3.58 19.12
C LEU A 184 -8.30 3.06 20.55
N LYS A 185 -8.12 1.74 20.67
CA LYS A 185 -7.82 1.09 21.95
C LYS A 185 -6.37 0.68 21.95
N LEU A 186 -5.58 1.19 22.91
CA LEU A 186 -4.17 0.82 23.07
C LEU A 186 -4.03 -0.69 23.35
N LEU A 187 -3.24 -1.37 22.54
CA LEU A 187 -2.86 -2.77 22.71
C LEU A 187 -1.51 -2.87 23.42
N SER A 188 -0.51 -2.12 22.95
CA SER A 188 0.82 -2.11 23.56
C SER A 188 1.55 -0.79 23.28
N ALA A 189 2.49 -0.46 24.18
CA ALA A 189 3.46 0.61 24.02
C ALA A 189 4.82 0.08 24.46
N LYS A 190 5.82 0.12 23.58
CA LYS A 190 7.20 -0.32 23.84
C LYS A 190 8.13 0.85 23.57
N SER A 191 9.05 1.13 24.49
CA SER A 191 10.13 2.08 24.29
C SER A 191 11.40 1.36 23.84
N PHE A 192 12.18 2.04 22.99
CA PHE A 192 13.50 1.60 22.57
C PHE A 192 14.59 2.47 23.23
N ASP A 193 15.81 1.96 23.26
CA ASP A 193 16.93 2.63 23.93
C ASP A 193 17.34 3.95 23.25
N ASP A 194 17.02 4.11 21.98
CA ASP A 194 17.23 5.33 21.18
C ASP A 194 16.14 6.40 21.41
N GLY A 195 15.14 6.10 22.26
CA GLY A 195 14.02 6.99 22.58
C GLY A 195 12.81 6.87 21.65
N ALA A 196 12.85 6.00 20.63
CA ALA A 196 11.68 5.72 19.82
C ALA A 196 10.61 4.94 20.62
N LEU A 197 9.35 5.08 20.20
CA LEU A 197 8.23 4.34 20.78
C LEU A 197 7.54 3.52 19.70
N TRP A 198 7.22 2.27 20.01
CA TRP A 198 6.32 1.47 19.18
C TRP A 198 4.96 1.37 19.85
N LEU A 199 3.97 1.91 19.19
CA LEU A 199 2.57 1.97 19.64
C LEU A 199 1.71 1.08 18.77
N ARG A 200 0.89 0.21 19.38
CA ARG A 200 -0.09 -0.62 18.68
C ARG A 200 -1.48 -0.35 19.22
N TYR A 201 -2.44 -0.19 18.31
CA TYR A 201 -3.83 0.08 18.64
C TYR A 201 -4.75 -0.82 17.82
N SER A 202 -5.87 -1.28 18.41
CA SER A 202 -7.01 -1.82 17.65
C SER A 202 -8.04 -0.73 17.36
N LEU A 203 -8.77 -0.92 16.29
CA LEU A 203 -9.92 -0.11 15.93
C LEU A 203 -11.21 -0.66 16.56
#